data_74d0ac1272fbcb9a7ee1efd361f74921
#
_entry.id   74d0ac1272fbcb9a7ee1efd361f74921
#
_cell.length_a   1.000
_cell.length_b   1.000
_cell.length_c   1.000
_cell.angle_alpha   90.00
_cell.angle_beta   90.00
_cell.angle_gamma   90.00
#
_symmetry.space_group_name_H-M   'P 1'
#
loop_
_entity.id
_entity.type
_entity.pdbx_description
1 polymer ?
#
loop_
_entity_poly.entity_id
_entity_poly.type
_entity_poly.pdbx_seq_one_letter_code
_entity_poly.pdbx_strand_id
1 'polypeptide(L)'
;MVSGKHSAPHYTWGNNCDSWVLADTTGLSVKQERMPPGTKEQLHFHKQAQQYFFILKGLATFHINGDTDTIGAGTGILIEAGTKHFIANDTRHELEFLVISQPNTTNDRENVLL
;
A
#
# COMPACT_ATOMS: atom_id res chain seq x y z
N MET A 1 9.65 -20.62 0.59
CA MET A 1 8.77 -20.36 1.75
C MET A 1 7.37 -20.03 1.24
N VAL A 2 6.36 -20.67 1.81
CA VAL A 2 4.97 -20.42 1.45
C VAL A 2 4.33 -19.51 2.51
N SER A 3 3.61 -18.49 2.08
CA SER A 3 2.95 -17.56 2.99
C SER A 3 1.59 -17.12 2.44
N GLY A 4 0.69 -16.73 3.33
CA GLY A 4 -0.62 -16.21 3.00
C GLY A 4 -1.26 -15.59 4.23
N LYS A 5 -2.47 -15.04 4.09
CA LYS A 5 -3.17 -14.36 5.19
C LYS A 5 -3.29 -15.21 6.46
N HIS A 6 -3.53 -16.52 6.31
CA HIS A 6 -3.74 -17.42 7.43
C HIS A 6 -2.47 -17.74 8.23
N SER A 7 -1.30 -17.42 7.70
CA SER A 7 -0.01 -17.77 8.32
C SER A 7 0.96 -16.59 8.44
N ALA A 8 0.73 -15.51 7.69
CA ALA A 8 1.63 -14.35 7.69
C ALA A 8 1.46 -13.51 8.96
N PRO A 9 2.54 -12.87 9.43
CA PRO A 9 2.42 -11.84 10.46
C PRO A 9 1.43 -10.78 10.06
N HIS A 10 0.54 -10.39 10.99
CA HIS A 10 -0.55 -9.46 10.74
C HIS A 10 -0.47 -8.29 11.70
N TYR A 11 -0.78 -7.09 11.21
CA TYR A 11 -0.97 -5.91 12.05
C TYR A 11 -2.07 -5.02 11.48
N THR A 12 -2.60 -4.15 12.32
CA THR A 12 -3.57 -3.13 11.88
C THR A 12 -2.90 -1.77 11.81
N TRP A 13 -3.42 -0.92 10.93
CA TRP A 13 -2.96 0.45 10.78
C TRP A 13 -4.14 1.35 10.41
N GLY A 14 -3.94 2.66 10.55
CA GLY A 14 -4.98 3.62 10.22
C GLY A 14 -6.30 3.31 10.91
N ASN A 15 -7.39 3.46 10.20
CA ASN A 15 -8.74 3.23 10.74
C ASN A 15 -9.21 1.82 10.39
N ASN A 16 -8.73 0.83 11.15
CA ASN A 16 -9.03 -0.60 10.99
C ASN A 16 -8.59 -1.19 9.65
N CYS A 17 -7.52 -0.69 9.08
CA CYS A 17 -6.89 -1.32 7.93
C CYS A 17 -6.02 -2.48 8.38
N ASP A 18 -5.88 -3.49 7.53
CA ASP A 18 -5.10 -4.69 7.83
C ASP A 18 -3.89 -4.81 6.92
N SER A 19 -2.82 -5.38 7.46
CA SER A 19 -1.63 -5.73 6.69
C SER A 19 -1.15 -7.12 7.07
N TRP A 20 -0.88 -7.95 6.07
CA TRP A 20 -0.26 -9.27 6.20
C TRP A 20 1.09 -9.25 5.51
N VAL A 21 2.15 -9.53 6.26
CA VAL A 21 3.52 -9.49 5.74
C VAL A 21 3.83 -10.83 5.08
N LEU A 22 3.77 -10.88 3.75
CA LEU A 22 3.98 -12.10 2.99
C LEU A 22 5.46 -12.43 2.79
N ALA A 23 6.27 -11.42 2.59
CA ALA A 23 7.73 -11.56 2.50
C ALA A 23 8.37 -10.26 2.99
N ASP A 24 9.48 -10.39 3.71
CA ASP A 24 10.21 -9.23 4.20
C ASP A 24 11.69 -9.57 4.31
N THR A 25 12.45 -9.02 3.37
CA THR A 25 13.91 -9.09 3.35
C THR A 25 14.46 -7.68 3.23
N THR A 26 15.77 -7.51 3.37
CA THR A 26 16.37 -6.19 3.20
C THR A 26 16.05 -5.59 1.82
N GLY A 27 16.05 -6.42 0.78
CA GLY A 27 15.85 -5.97 -0.61
C GLY A 27 14.42 -5.99 -1.09
N LEU A 28 13.50 -6.60 -0.33
CA LEU A 28 12.14 -6.82 -0.82
C LEU A 28 11.14 -6.89 0.32
N SER A 29 10.01 -6.21 0.18
CA SER A 29 8.85 -6.37 1.05
C SER A 29 7.64 -6.64 0.19
N VAL A 30 6.84 -7.65 0.57
CA VAL A 30 5.55 -7.94 -0.07
C VAL A 30 4.51 -8.04 1.02
N LYS A 31 3.49 -7.18 0.96
CA LYS A 31 2.37 -7.18 1.89
C LYS A 31 1.07 -7.29 1.14
N GLN A 32 0.12 -8.03 1.70
CA GLN A 32 -1.27 -7.96 1.29
C GLN A 32 -2.00 -7.09 2.28
N GLU A 33 -2.78 -6.12 1.79
CA GLU A 33 -3.45 -5.16 2.66
C GLU A 33 -4.93 -5.08 2.33
N ARG A 34 -5.73 -4.74 3.35
CA ARG A 34 -7.16 -4.51 3.24
C ARG A 34 -7.49 -3.14 3.82
N MET A 35 -8.27 -2.37 3.07
CA MET A 35 -8.78 -1.07 3.52
C MET A 35 -10.30 -1.10 3.53
N PRO A 36 -10.94 -0.93 4.69
CA PRO A 36 -12.39 -0.75 4.77
C PRO A 36 -12.88 0.47 4.00
N PRO A 37 -14.18 0.53 3.68
CA PRO A 37 -14.76 1.72 3.05
C PRO A 37 -14.41 3.02 3.77
N GLY A 38 -14.07 4.06 3.01
CA GLY A 38 -13.83 5.40 3.52
C GLY A 38 -12.51 5.60 4.25
N THR A 39 -11.55 4.70 4.11
CA THR A 39 -10.25 4.81 4.76
C THR A 39 -9.18 5.33 3.79
N LYS A 40 -8.13 5.91 4.35
CA LYS A 40 -6.99 6.41 3.55
C LYS A 40 -5.71 6.41 4.37
N GLU A 41 -4.58 6.34 3.67
CA GLU A 41 -3.26 6.56 4.26
C GLU A 41 -2.99 8.05 4.47
N GLN A 42 -2.01 8.34 5.33
CA GLN A 42 -1.41 9.67 5.40
C GLN A 42 -0.51 9.91 4.19
N LEU A 43 -0.51 11.12 3.67
CA LEU A 43 0.43 11.53 2.62
C LEU A 43 1.87 11.33 3.10
N HIS A 44 2.67 10.64 2.29
CA HIS A 44 4.03 10.27 2.64
C HIS A 44 4.87 10.01 1.39
N PHE A 45 6.16 9.80 1.60
CA PHE A 45 7.07 9.31 0.56
C PHE A 45 8.15 8.41 1.18
N HIS A 46 8.80 7.63 0.33
CA HIS A 46 9.93 6.80 0.67
C HIS A 46 11.15 7.33 -0.10
N LYS A 47 12.27 7.54 0.58
CA LYS A 47 13.46 8.11 -0.05
C LYS A 47 14.16 7.13 -0.97
N GLN A 48 14.18 5.86 -0.60
CA GLN A 48 14.93 4.81 -1.29
C GLN A 48 14.04 3.81 -2.02
N ALA A 49 12.91 3.42 -1.40
CA ALA A 49 12.08 2.36 -1.92
C ALA A 49 11.17 2.86 -3.05
N GLN A 50 11.13 2.09 -4.12
CA GLN A 50 10.03 2.14 -5.07
C GLN A 50 8.97 1.14 -4.63
N GLN A 51 7.72 1.39 -5.00
CA GLN A 51 6.61 0.51 -4.63
C GLN A 51 5.73 0.22 -5.83
N TYR A 52 5.25 -1.02 -5.92
CA TYR A 52 4.25 -1.41 -6.90
C TYR A 52 3.02 -1.90 -6.14
N PHE A 53 1.87 -1.29 -6.43
CA PHE A 53 0.59 -1.68 -5.86
C PHE A 53 -0.20 -2.43 -6.92
N PHE A 54 -0.72 -3.61 -6.59
CA PHE A 54 -1.55 -4.40 -7.48
C PHE A 54 -2.89 -4.68 -6.82
N ILE A 55 -3.98 -4.25 -7.44
CA ILE A 55 -5.31 -4.32 -6.85
C ILE A 55 -5.90 -5.71 -7.07
N LEU A 56 -6.28 -6.35 -5.97
CA LEU A 56 -6.90 -7.68 -5.98
C LEU A 56 -8.43 -7.60 -5.98
N LYS A 57 -8.98 -6.59 -5.29
CA LYS A 57 -10.43 -6.46 -5.09
C LYS A 57 -10.76 -4.99 -4.81
N GLY A 58 -11.82 -4.50 -5.42
CA GLY A 58 -12.31 -3.13 -5.18
C GLY A 58 -11.66 -2.10 -6.08
N LEU A 59 -11.82 -0.82 -5.71
CA LEU A 59 -11.28 0.33 -6.42
C LEU A 59 -10.39 1.13 -5.49
N ALA A 60 -9.19 1.42 -5.94
CA ALA A 60 -8.23 2.23 -5.19
C ALA A 60 -8.08 3.60 -5.85
N THR A 61 -8.07 4.65 -5.05
CA THR A 61 -7.75 6.00 -5.51
C THR A 61 -6.37 6.35 -4.99
N PHE A 62 -5.45 6.62 -5.93
CA PHE A 62 -4.09 7.05 -5.60
C PHE A 62 -3.96 8.55 -5.82
N HIS A 63 -3.44 9.23 -4.82
CA HIS A 63 -3.06 10.63 -4.90
C HIS A 63 -1.54 10.68 -5.03
N ILE A 64 -1.05 11.20 -6.16
CA ILE A 64 0.37 11.17 -6.51
C ILE A 64 0.77 12.56 -6.99
N ASN A 65 1.63 13.24 -6.25
CA ASN A 65 2.11 14.60 -6.58
C ASN A 65 0.97 15.58 -6.93
N GLY A 66 -0.16 15.45 -6.25
CA GLY A 66 -1.32 16.31 -6.48
C GLY A 66 -2.29 15.80 -7.55
N ASP A 67 -1.92 14.80 -8.31
CA ASP A 67 -2.79 14.15 -9.30
C ASP A 67 -3.51 12.95 -8.68
N THR A 68 -4.60 12.53 -9.31
CA THR A 68 -5.43 11.43 -8.80
C THR A 68 -5.66 10.41 -9.90
N ASP A 69 -5.39 9.13 -9.58
CA ASP A 69 -5.68 7.98 -10.43
C ASP A 69 -6.55 6.99 -9.68
N THR A 70 -7.62 6.50 -10.31
CA THR A 70 -8.48 5.45 -9.75
C THR A 70 -8.30 4.18 -10.57
N ILE A 71 -7.90 3.09 -9.91
CA ILE A 71 -7.64 1.81 -10.57
C ILE A 71 -8.38 0.67 -9.87
N GLY A 72 -8.73 -0.35 -10.64
CA GLY A 72 -9.51 -1.49 -10.17
C GLY A 72 -8.75 -2.80 -10.15
N ALA A 73 -9.46 -3.86 -9.77
CA ALA A 73 -8.92 -5.21 -9.65
C ALA A 73 -8.23 -5.65 -10.95
N GLY A 74 -7.07 -6.30 -10.82
CA GLY A 74 -6.28 -6.78 -11.95
C GLY A 74 -5.37 -5.73 -12.57
N THR A 75 -5.28 -4.53 -11.99
CA THR A 75 -4.39 -3.45 -12.45
C THR A 75 -3.49 -2.99 -11.32
N GLY A 76 -2.40 -2.33 -11.66
CA GLY A 76 -1.44 -1.85 -10.68
C GLY A 76 -0.81 -0.54 -11.08
N ILE A 77 -0.05 0.03 -10.15
CA ILE A 77 0.62 1.30 -10.34
C ILE A 77 2.00 1.28 -9.68
N LEU A 78 3.00 1.82 -10.38
CA LEU A 78 4.35 1.98 -9.85
C LEU A 78 4.50 3.37 -9.25
N ILE A 79 4.96 3.42 -8.01
CA ILE A 79 5.32 4.67 -7.32
C ILE A 79 6.84 4.70 -7.19
N GLU A 80 7.47 5.63 -7.87
CA GLU A 80 8.93 5.78 -7.82
C GLU A 80 9.38 6.35 -6.47
N ALA A 81 10.61 6.06 -6.09
CA ALA A 81 11.20 6.60 -4.86
C ALA A 81 11.12 8.14 -4.85
N GLY A 82 10.86 8.71 -3.68
CA GLY A 82 10.76 10.16 -3.52
C GLY A 82 9.41 10.76 -3.89
N THR A 83 8.48 9.96 -4.40
CA THR A 83 7.17 10.45 -4.86
C THR A 83 6.20 10.55 -3.69
N LYS A 84 5.66 11.74 -3.44
CA LYS A 84 4.64 11.95 -2.40
C LYS A 84 3.32 11.34 -2.86
N HIS A 85 2.75 10.48 -2.04
CA HIS A 85 1.55 9.75 -2.41
C HIS A 85 0.76 9.25 -1.20
N PHE A 86 -0.49 8.87 -1.44
CA PHE A 86 -1.26 8.02 -0.55
C PHE A 86 -2.35 7.29 -1.33
N ILE A 87 -2.79 6.15 -0.78
CA ILE A 87 -3.89 5.35 -1.30
C ILE A 87 -5.13 5.61 -0.45
N ALA A 88 -6.29 5.66 -1.09
CA ALA A 88 -7.58 5.83 -0.44
C ALA A 88 -8.60 4.84 -0.98
N ASN A 89 -9.51 4.42 -0.12
CA ASN A 89 -10.71 3.70 -0.51
C ASN A 89 -11.91 4.64 -0.37
N ASP A 90 -12.29 5.27 -1.46
CA ASP A 90 -13.40 6.23 -1.51
C ASP A 90 -14.73 5.56 -1.85
N THR A 91 -14.79 4.21 -1.76
CA THR A 91 -15.99 3.44 -2.12
C THR A 91 -16.70 2.90 -0.90
N ARG A 92 -17.80 2.18 -1.12
CA ARG A 92 -18.59 1.49 -0.09
C ARG A 92 -18.21 0.01 0.04
N HIS A 93 -17.20 -0.44 -0.69
CA HIS A 93 -16.75 -1.83 -0.69
C HIS A 93 -15.34 -1.92 -0.15
N GLU A 94 -14.97 -3.11 0.30
CA GLU A 94 -13.60 -3.35 0.74
C GLU A 94 -12.62 -3.26 -0.42
N LEU A 95 -11.42 -2.78 -0.14
CA LEU A 95 -10.30 -2.74 -1.05
C LEU A 95 -9.23 -3.70 -0.55
N GLU A 96 -8.74 -4.58 -1.41
CA GLU A 96 -7.59 -5.43 -1.12
C GLU A 96 -6.56 -5.31 -2.22
N PHE A 97 -5.29 -5.27 -1.82
CA PHE A 97 -4.19 -5.10 -2.77
C PHE A 97 -2.90 -5.69 -2.22
N LEU A 98 -1.95 -5.91 -3.13
CA LEU A 98 -0.57 -6.21 -2.80
C LEU A 98 0.24 -4.92 -2.89
N VAL A 99 1.15 -4.72 -1.95
CA VAL A 99 2.17 -3.69 -2.04
C VAL A 99 3.54 -4.35 -1.99
N ILE A 100 4.33 -4.11 -3.04
CA ILE A 100 5.66 -4.68 -3.22
C ILE A 100 6.64 -3.52 -3.17
N SER A 101 7.58 -3.56 -2.24
CA SER A 101 8.57 -2.49 -2.04
C SER A 101 9.97 -3.03 -2.24
N GLN A 102 10.81 -2.24 -2.91
CA GLN A 102 12.20 -2.58 -3.20
C GLN A 102 13.07 -1.32 -2.99
N PRO A 103 14.01 -1.35 -2.03
CA PRO A 103 14.15 -2.31 -0.93
C PRO A 103 12.93 -2.24 0.02
N ASN A 104 13.01 -2.89 1.19
CA ASN A 104 11.94 -2.75 2.16
C ASN A 104 11.89 -1.30 2.69
N THR A 105 10.76 -0.94 3.32
CA THR A 105 10.52 0.44 3.75
C THR A 105 10.90 0.70 5.21
N THR A 106 11.64 -0.21 5.84
CA THR A 106 12.09 -0.04 7.23
C THR A 106 12.94 1.22 7.35
N ASN A 107 12.54 2.13 8.24
CA ASN A 107 13.18 3.43 8.45
C ASN A 107 13.22 4.32 7.19
N ASP A 108 12.32 4.09 6.24
CA ASP A 108 12.27 4.80 4.96
C ASP A 108 10.87 5.30 4.65
N ARG A 109 10.24 5.95 5.64
CA ARG A 109 8.93 6.59 5.44
C ARG A 109 8.96 7.97 6.07
N GLU A 110 8.64 8.98 5.27
CA GLU A 110 8.52 10.36 5.71
C GLU A 110 7.06 10.80 5.52
N ASN A 111 6.36 11.06 6.61
CA ASN A 111 5.02 11.63 6.54
C ASN A 111 5.09 13.11 6.19
N VAL A 112 4.17 13.54 5.33
CA VAL A 112 4.07 14.94 4.93
C VAL A 112 2.93 15.56 5.71
N LEU A 113 3.26 16.58 6.49
CA LEU A 113 2.28 17.36 7.24
C LEU A 113 1.76 18.48 6.34
N LEU A 114 0.44 18.65 6.34
CA LEU A 114 -0.24 19.72 5.58
C LEU A 114 -0.62 20.86 6.52
#